data_6d2a9bd21105ab2f0a1570a9f0997a6e
#
_entry.id   6d2a9bd21105ab2f0a1570a9f0997a6e
#
_cell.length_a   1.000
_cell.length_b   1.000
_cell.length_c   1.000
_cell.angle_alpha   90.00
_cell.angle_beta   90.00
_cell.angle_gamma   90.00
#
_symmetry.space_group_name_H-M   'P 1'
#
loop_
_entity.id
_entity.type
_entity.pdbx_description
1 polymer ?
#
loop_
_entity_poly.entity_id
_entity_poly.type
_entity_poly.pdbx_seq_one_letter_code
_entity_poly.pdbx_strand_id
1 'polypeptide(L)'
;MKRRQITADERWKVYIKDNGTCQICGRSLAYEAMTIDHFIPLAHGGVNHISNFQCACRSCNQFKQNFSQTEFYEMITEIYWYQTKMKCGADFTEKLNKLLLAE
;
A
#
# COMPACT_ATOMS: atom_id res chain seq x y z
N MET A 1 7.83 15.37 -14.20
CA MET A 1 8.59 15.89 -13.04
C MET A 1 9.80 15.02 -12.75
N LYS A 2 10.93 15.64 -12.59
CA LYS A 2 12.16 14.92 -12.27
C LYS A 2 12.16 14.53 -10.79
N ARG A 3 12.43 13.26 -10.49
CA ARG A 3 12.47 12.78 -9.11
C ARG A 3 13.72 13.30 -8.41
N ARG A 4 13.55 13.99 -7.30
CA ARG A 4 14.67 14.39 -6.47
C ARG A 4 15.04 13.26 -5.51
N GLN A 5 16.24 13.31 -5.01
CA GLN A 5 16.69 12.34 -4.02
C GLN A 5 16.08 12.66 -2.66
N ILE A 6 15.56 11.62 -1.99
CA ILE A 6 15.00 11.75 -0.65
C ILE A 6 16.16 11.77 0.33
N THR A 7 16.17 12.76 1.23
CA THR A 7 17.26 12.91 2.19
C THR A 7 17.13 11.89 3.33
N ALA A 8 18.23 11.66 4.03
CA ALA A 8 18.23 10.78 5.21
C ALA A 8 17.32 11.32 6.31
N ASP A 9 17.27 12.63 6.47
CA ASP A 9 16.38 13.28 7.45
C ASP A 9 14.91 13.04 7.11
N GLU A 10 14.54 13.22 5.86
CA GLU A 10 13.17 12.95 5.40
C GLU A 10 12.80 11.49 5.59
N ARG A 11 13.71 10.59 5.25
CA ARG A 11 13.51 9.15 5.42
C ARG A 11 13.26 8.79 6.88
N TRP A 12 14.04 9.35 7.79
CA TRP A 12 13.87 9.13 9.23
C TRP A 12 12.52 9.67 9.71
N LYS A 13 12.15 10.88 9.28
CA LYS A 13 10.87 11.49 9.65
C LYS A 13 9.68 10.65 9.20
N VAL A 14 9.74 10.09 8.00
CA VAL A 14 8.69 9.19 7.50
C VAL A 14 8.61 7.92 8.35
N TYR A 15 9.77 7.34 8.67
CA TYR A 15 9.82 6.15 9.49
C TYR A 15 9.17 6.37 10.86
N ILE A 16 9.47 7.48 11.50
CA ILE A 16 8.89 7.83 12.80
C ILE A 16 7.40 8.13 12.67
N LYS A 17 7.02 8.91 11.68
CA LYS A 17 5.62 9.27 11.44
C LYS A 17 4.74 8.02 11.30
N ASP A 18 5.20 7.05 10.57
CA ASP A 18 4.44 5.81 10.29
C ASP A 18 4.76 4.69 11.28
N ASN A 19 5.50 5.00 12.33
CA ASN A 19 5.84 4.07 13.41
C ASN A 19 6.50 2.79 12.89
N GLY A 20 7.37 2.92 11.89
CA GLY A 20 8.07 1.78 11.30
C GLY A 20 7.17 0.72 10.69
N THR A 21 5.98 1.11 10.28
CA THR A 21 4.95 0.18 9.79
C THR A 21 4.68 0.41 8.32
N CYS A 22 4.65 -0.65 7.52
CA CYS A 22 4.22 -0.54 6.13
C CYS A 22 2.76 -0.08 6.10
N GLN A 23 2.52 1.05 5.46
CA GLN A 23 1.17 1.65 5.42
C GLN A 23 0.23 0.90 4.47
N ILE A 24 0.72 -0.11 3.78
CA ILE A 24 -0.08 -0.91 2.84
C ILE A 24 -0.46 -2.25 3.47
N CYS A 25 0.51 -3.01 3.97
CA CYS A 25 0.24 -4.35 4.50
C CYS A 25 0.28 -4.44 6.02
N GLY A 26 0.71 -3.40 6.72
CA GLY A 26 0.73 -3.35 8.17
C GLY A 26 1.90 -4.05 8.85
N ARG A 27 2.86 -4.58 8.09
CA ARG A 27 4.00 -5.27 8.70
C ARG A 27 4.97 -4.28 9.31
N SER A 28 5.59 -4.67 10.44
CA SER A 28 6.66 -3.89 11.06
C SER A 28 7.93 -4.00 10.24
N LEU A 29 8.64 -2.89 10.11
CA LEU A 29 9.85 -2.81 9.30
C LEU A 29 11.00 -2.25 10.12
N ALA A 30 12.18 -2.87 9.99
CA ALA A 30 13.41 -2.23 10.44
C ALA A 30 13.66 -1.00 9.55
N TYR A 31 14.32 0.02 10.09
CA TYR A 31 14.60 1.24 9.34
C TYR A 31 15.32 0.94 8.01
N GLU A 32 16.26 0.01 8.02
CA GLU A 32 17.05 -0.35 6.84
C GLU A 32 16.23 -1.07 5.77
N ALA A 33 15.12 -1.70 6.17
CA ALA A 33 14.26 -2.47 5.26
C ALA A 33 13.10 -1.63 4.72
N MET A 34 12.89 -0.44 5.27
CA MET A 34 11.80 0.44 4.84
C MET A 34 12.11 1.06 3.48
N THR A 35 11.08 1.21 2.67
CA THR A 35 11.14 2.01 1.45
C THR A 35 10.16 3.17 1.56
N ILE A 36 10.39 4.20 0.77
CA ILE A 36 9.50 5.37 0.69
C ILE A 36 8.61 5.20 -0.52
N ASP A 37 7.31 5.22 -0.28
CA ASP A 37 6.31 5.19 -1.33
C ASP A 37 5.64 6.56 -1.44
N HIS A 38 5.33 6.99 -2.64
CA HIS A 38 4.52 8.18 -2.89
C HIS A 38 3.05 7.75 -2.80
N PHE A 39 2.34 8.27 -1.81
CA PHE A 39 0.92 7.93 -1.63
C PHE A 39 0.14 8.19 -2.91
N ILE A 40 0.32 9.38 -3.49
CA ILE A 40 -0.14 9.68 -4.84
C ILE A 40 1.08 9.58 -5.75
N PRO A 41 1.10 8.63 -6.69
CA PRO A 41 2.27 8.47 -7.56
C PRO A 41 2.59 9.74 -8.34
N LEU A 42 3.87 9.98 -8.58
CA LEU A 42 4.30 11.13 -9.38
C LEU A 42 3.65 11.12 -10.77
N ALA A 43 3.48 9.92 -11.34
CA ALA A 43 2.81 9.76 -12.63
C ALA A 43 1.35 10.22 -12.62
N HIS A 44 0.71 10.31 -11.44
CA HIS A 44 -0.67 10.73 -11.25
C HIS A 44 -0.77 12.13 -10.64
N GLY A 45 0.29 12.91 -10.75
CA GLY A 45 0.29 14.29 -10.24
C GLY A 45 0.67 14.42 -8.78
N GLY A 46 1.16 13.37 -8.15
CA GLY A 46 1.63 13.42 -6.78
C GLY A 46 2.84 14.33 -6.63
N VAL A 47 2.97 14.94 -5.45
CA VAL A 47 4.10 15.83 -5.17
C VAL A 47 5.27 15.04 -4.62
N ASN A 48 6.47 15.50 -4.92
CA ASN A 48 7.69 14.91 -4.40
C ASN A 48 8.12 15.62 -3.13
N HIS A 49 7.26 15.55 -2.12
CA HIS A 49 7.38 16.22 -0.85
C HIS A 49 7.00 15.26 0.27
N ILE A 50 7.56 15.48 1.46
CA ILE A 50 7.35 14.60 2.62
C ILE A 50 5.87 14.39 2.95
N SER A 51 5.01 15.37 2.66
CA SER A 51 3.57 15.22 2.88
C SER A 51 2.92 14.12 2.05
N ASN A 52 3.60 13.67 0.99
CA ASN A 52 3.12 12.60 0.11
C ASN A 52 3.93 11.31 0.28
N PHE A 53 4.80 11.24 1.27
CA PHE A 53 5.64 10.07 1.52
C PHE A 53 5.02 9.17 2.57
N GLN A 54 5.14 7.87 2.37
CA GLN A 54 4.75 6.89 3.37
C GLN A 54 5.74 5.74 3.41
N CYS A 55 5.79 5.11 4.58
CA CYS A 55 6.59 3.92 4.83
C CYS A 55 5.95 2.72 4.14
N ALA A 56 6.72 1.97 3.38
CA ALA A 56 6.23 0.77 2.73
C ALA A 56 7.31 -0.31 2.71
N CYS A 57 6.90 -1.57 2.79
CA CYS A 57 7.83 -2.65 2.58
C CYS A 57 8.14 -2.75 1.09
N ARG A 58 9.29 -3.34 0.79
CA ARG A 58 9.77 -3.45 -0.59
C ARG A 58 8.76 -4.16 -1.49
N SER A 59 8.16 -5.25 -1.01
CA SER A 59 7.20 -6.02 -1.79
C SER A 59 5.97 -5.20 -2.15
N CYS A 60 5.36 -4.52 -1.16
CA CYS A 60 4.20 -3.69 -1.43
C CYS A 60 4.52 -2.54 -2.37
N ASN A 61 5.68 -1.91 -2.19
CA ASN A 61 6.10 -0.80 -3.04
C ASN A 61 6.30 -1.27 -4.48
N GLN A 62 6.92 -2.43 -4.67
CA GLN A 62 7.12 -3.00 -6.00
C GLN A 62 5.81 -3.39 -6.68
N PHE A 63 4.90 -4.01 -5.93
CA PHE A 63 3.61 -4.43 -6.50
C PHE A 63 2.70 -3.25 -6.80
N LYS A 64 2.72 -2.23 -5.97
CA LYS A 64 1.92 -1.03 -6.18
C LYS A 64 2.38 -0.24 -7.41
N GLN A 65 3.68 -0.13 -7.60
CA GLN A 65 4.27 0.62 -8.73
C GLN A 65 3.65 2.03 -8.86
N ASN A 66 3.07 2.34 -10.03
CA ASN A 66 2.45 3.62 -10.33
C ASN A 66 0.93 3.63 -10.14
N PHE A 67 0.37 2.57 -9.56
CA PHE A 67 -1.04 2.58 -9.22
C PHE A 67 -1.28 3.50 -8.04
N SER A 68 -2.39 4.20 -8.04
CA SER A 68 -2.84 4.88 -6.83
C SER A 68 -3.17 3.82 -5.77
N GLN A 69 -3.21 4.24 -4.51
CA GLN A 69 -3.52 3.29 -3.44
C GLN A 69 -4.91 2.69 -3.60
N THR A 70 -5.87 3.49 -4.05
CA THR A 70 -7.24 3.04 -4.31
C THR A 70 -7.27 1.99 -5.42
N GLU A 71 -6.61 2.24 -6.54
CA GLU A 71 -6.53 1.30 -7.66
C GLU A 71 -5.88 -0.01 -7.22
N PHE A 72 -4.82 0.10 -6.43
CA PHE A 72 -4.10 -1.07 -5.93
C PHE A 72 -4.98 -1.91 -5.01
N TYR A 73 -5.73 -1.27 -4.10
CA TYR A 73 -6.64 -1.97 -3.20
C TYR A 73 -7.80 -2.62 -3.96
N GLU A 74 -8.33 -1.95 -4.97
CA GLU A 74 -9.38 -2.52 -5.81
C GLU A 74 -8.91 -3.78 -6.51
N MET A 75 -7.70 -3.76 -7.07
CA MET A 75 -7.11 -4.92 -7.73
C MET A 75 -6.93 -6.08 -6.75
N ILE A 76 -6.39 -5.81 -5.57
CA ILE A 76 -6.20 -6.84 -4.53
C ILE A 76 -7.54 -7.43 -4.12
N THR A 77 -8.55 -6.59 -3.96
CA THR A 77 -9.90 -7.03 -3.58
C THR A 77 -10.48 -7.96 -4.63
N GLU A 78 -10.37 -7.62 -5.90
CA GLU A 78 -10.85 -8.45 -7.00
C GLU A 78 -10.14 -9.80 -7.01
N ILE A 79 -8.82 -9.80 -6.84
CA ILE A 79 -8.03 -11.04 -6.78
C ILE A 79 -8.46 -11.88 -5.59
N TYR A 80 -8.62 -11.25 -4.44
CA TYR A 80 -9.01 -11.95 -3.21
C TYR A 80 -10.36 -12.65 -3.38
N TRP A 81 -11.36 -11.95 -3.91
CA TRP A 81 -12.70 -12.52 -4.11
C TRP A 81 -12.68 -13.66 -5.13
N TYR A 82 -11.98 -13.50 -6.23
CA TYR A 82 -11.88 -14.55 -7.25
C TYR A 82 -11.22 -15.81 -6.66
N GLN A 83 -10.08 -15.63 -6.01
CA GLN A 83 -9.34 -16.77 -5.44
C GLN A 83 -10.11 -17.44 -4.30
N THR A 84 -10.81 -16.66 -3.49
CA THR A 84 -11.65 -17.20 -2.41
C THR A 84 -12.80 -18.03 -2.98
N LYS A 85 -13.45 -17.53 -4.02
CA LYS A 85 -14.51 -18.25 -4.71
C LYS A 85 -14.01 -19.58 -5.27
N MET A 86 -12.83 -19.58 -5.88
CA MET A 86 -12.25 -20.80 -6.46
C MET A 86 -11.88 -21.83 -5.40
N LYS A 87 -11.40 -21.37 -4.23
CA LYS A 87 -10.96 -22.27 -3.15
C LYS A 87 -12.10 -22.74 -2.26
N CYS A 88 -13.05 -21.87 -1.97
CA CYS A 88 -14.08 -22.08 -0.93
C CYS A 88 -15.49 -22.21 -1.49
N GLY A 89 -15.67 -21.95 -2.79
CA GLY A 89 -16.97 -22.00 -3.44
C GLY A 89 -17.75 -20.70 -3.35
N ALA A 90 -18.74 -20.55 -4.22
CA ALA A 90 -19.52 -19.33 -4.35
C ALA A 90 -20.36 -19.03 -3.11
N ASP A 91 -20.95 -20.06 -2.50
CA ASP A 91 -21.81 -19.89 -1.32
C ASP A 91 -21.05 -19.31 -0.13
N PHE A 92 -19.87 -19.87 0.15
CA PHE A 92 -19.03 -19.36 1.23
C PHE A 92 -18.61 -17.94 0.97
N THR A 93 -18.17 -17.65 -0.25
CA THR A 93 -17.69 -16.31 -0.63
C THR A 93 -18.80 -15.29 -0.50
N GLU A 94 -20.02 -15.63 -0.91
CA GLU A 94 -21.18 -14.74 -0.78
C GLU A 94 -21.50 -14.45 0.69
N LYS A 95 -21.47 -15.49 1.54
CA LYS A 95 -21.69 -15.32 2.98
C LYS A 95 -20.63 -14.44 3.62
N LEU A 96 -19.37 -14.67 3.25
CA LEU A 96 -18.27 -13.86 3.75
C LEU A 96 -18.42 -12.39 3.33
N ASN A 97 -18.77 -12.15 2.08
CA ASN A 97 -18.97 -10.79 1.57
C ASN A 97 -20.08 -10.08 2.34
N LYS A 98 -21.19 -10.76 2.61
CA LYS A 98 -22.30 -10.19 3.40
C LYS A 98 -21.86 -9.83 4.81
N LEU A 99 -21.05 -10.69 5.43
CA LEU A 99 -20.54 -10.42 6.77
C LEU A 99 -19.60 -9.21 6.81
N LEU A 100 -18.74 -9.09 5.82
CA LEU A 100 -17.78 -7.98 5.75
C LEU A 100 -18.44 -6.64 5.44
N LEU A 101 -19.56 -6.65 4.71
CA LEU A 101 -20.30 -5.44 4.36
C LEU A 101 -21.39 -5.10 5.38
N ALA A 102 -21.72 -6.02 6.29
CA ALA A 102 -22.70 -5.77 7.35
C ALA A 102 -22.08 -4.91 8.45
N GLU A 103 -22.77 -3.87 8.86
CA GLU A 103 -22.35 -3.00 9.96
C GLU A 103 -23.32 -3.00 11.11
#